data_0f2cc13d83011429dc6a71a43ff918fb
#
_entry.id   0f2cc13d83011429dc6a71a43ff918fb
#
_cell.length_a   1.000
_cell.length_b   1.000
_cell.length_c   1.000
_cell.angle_alpha   90.00
_cell.angle_beta   90.00
_cell.angle_gamma   90.00
#
_symmetry.space_group_name_H-M   'P 1'
#
loop_
_entity.id
_entity.type
_entity.pdbx_description
1 polymer ?
#
loop_
_entity_poly.entity_id
_entity_poly.type
_entity_poly.pdbx_seq_one_letter_code
_entity_poly.pdbx_strand_id
1 'polypeptide(L)'
;AMEQEAETMMKAMASRIQNYPHLAARIAQHVQETQGQAASLRQCIEALGGSVPTAKGLFASMTAALHAAGTSLMEDEVVKSVGLSFGFENTEIATYRALVIAAERAAAPDIAAVCGQILQEEIAMARWLEDHQDGLVGAFLNRDETPGAQAKR
;
A
#
# COMPACT_ATOMS: atom_id res chain seq x y z
N ALA A 1 -11.22 -1.38 -5.82
CA ALA A 1 -10.28 -2.35 -6.39
C ALA A 1 -8.87 -2.06 -5.88
N MET A 2 -8.32 -0.88 -6.12
CA MET A 2 -6.96 -0.48 -5.72
C MET A 2 -6.74 -0.67 -4.21
N GLU A 3 -7.59 -0.11 -3.34
CA GLU A 3 -7.53 -0.29 -1.89
C GLU A 3 -7.57 -1.74 -1.41
N GLN A 4 -8.38 -2.59 -2.04
CA GLN A 4 -8.44 -4.02 -1.68
C GLN A 4 -7.17 -4.76 -2.03
N GLU A 5 -6.51 -4.31 -3.05
CA GLU A 5 -5.25 -4.83 -3.50
C GLU A 5 -4.11 -4.40 -2.60
N ALA A 6 -4.04 -3.10 -2.26
CA ALA A 6 -3.13 -2.54 -1.27
C ALA A 6 -3.25 -3.31 0.05
N GLU A 7 -4.48 -3.48 0.57
CA GLU A 7 -4.75 -4.23 1.79
C GLU A 7 -4.23 -5.66 1.73
N THR A 8 -4.48 -6.36 0.62
CA THR A 8 -4.04 -7.76 0.46
C THR A 8 -2.53 -7.87 0.40
N MET A 9 -1.88 -7.00 -0.37
CA MET A 9 -0.42 -6.95 -0.50
C MET A 9 0.24 -6.65 0.85
N MET A 10 -0.23 -5.64 1.56
CA MET A 10 0.35 -5.24 2.85
C MET A 10 0.12 -6.27 3.94
N LYS A 11 -1.05 -6.91 4.01
CA LYS A 11 -1.29 -8.01 4.95
C LYS A 11 -0.35 -9.19 4.70
N ALA A 12 -0.15 -9.55 3.43
CA ALA A 12 0.79 -10.60 3.07
C ALA A 12 2.23 -10.23 3.44
N MET A 13 2.64 -8.98 3.24
CA MET A 13 3.95 -8.46 3.64
C MET A 13 4.08 -8.46 5.18
N ALA A 14 3.13 -7.88 5.90
CA ALA A 14 3.15 -7.80 7.36
C ALA A 14 3.27 -9.18 8.02
N SER A 15 2.60 -10.19 7.47
CA SER A 15 2.65 -11.56 8.00
C SER A 15 4.03 -12.22 7.89
N ARG A 16 4.91 -11.71 7.04
CA ARG A 16 6.25 -12.26 6.79
C ARG A 16 7.37 -11.48 7.46
N ILE A 17 7.14 -10.21 7.82
CA ILE A 17 8.17 -9.38 8.48
C ILE A 17 8.37 -9.86 9.92
N GLN A 18 9.61 -10.21 10.25
CA GLN A 18 9.96 -10.74 11.59
C GLN A 18 10.98 -9.85 12.32
N ASN A 19 11.93 -9.27 11.59
CA ASN A 19 13.11 -8.65 12.16
C ASN A 19 13.13 -7.10 12.02
N TYR A 20 12.06 -6.52 11.49
CA TYR A 20 11.93 -5.08 11.23
C TYR A 20 10.65 -4.52 11.90
N PRO A 21 10.63 -4.41 13.24
CA PRO A 21 9.40 -4.12 13.99
C PRO A 21 8.77 -2.75 13.64
N HIS A 22 9.59 -1.75 13.31
CA HIS A 22 9.07 -0.44 12.92
C HIS A 22 8.35 -0.49 11.57
N LEU A 23 8.89 -1.24 10.61
CA LEU A 23 8.24 -1.48 9.33
C LEU A 23 6.94 -2.26 9.53
N ALA A 24 6.96 -3.35 10.30
CA ALA A 24 5.78 -4.15 10.59
C ALA A 24 4.66 -3.32 11.23
N ALA A 25 5.00 -2.46 12.20
CA ALA A 25 4.04 -1.58 12.87
C ALA A 25 3.44 -0.55 11.89
N ARG A 26 4.26 0.08 11.04
CA ARG A 26 3.76 1.07 10.07
C ARG A 26 2.86 0.43 9.01
N ILE A 27 3.22 -0.74 8.51
CA ILE A 27 2.37 -1.48 7.57
C ILE A 27 1.04 -1.87 8.21
N ALA A 28 1.05 -2.37 9.44
CA ALA A 28 -0.16 -2.74 10.15
C ALA A 28 -1.09 -1.53 10.37
N GLN A 29 -0.54 -0.35 10.64
CA GLN A 29 -1.29 0.89 10.72
C GLN A 29 -1.89 1.23 9.34
N HIS A 30 -1.10 1.18 8.28
CA HIS A 30 -1.56 1.55 6.95
C HIS A 30 -2.63 0.58 6.40
N VAL A 31 -2.59 -0.70 6.77
CA VAL A 31 -3.70 -1.64 6.49
C VAL A 31 -5.03 -1.14 7.08
N GLN A 32 -5.03 -0.56 8.29
CA GLN A 32 -6.23 0.00 8.88
C GLN A 32 -6.69 1.29 8.17
N GLU A 33 -5.74 2.14 7.77
CA GLU A 33 -6.01 3.33 6.95
C GLU A 33 -6.70 2.91 5.64
N THR A 34 -6.13 1.96 4.90
CA THR A 34 -6.67 1.42 3.64
C THR A 34 -8.07 0.80 3.78
N GLN A 35 -8.35 0.11 4.88
CA GLN A 35 -9.70 -0.40 5.15
C GLN A 35 -10.71 0.73 5.33
N GLY A 36 -10.35 1.80 6.03
CA GLY A 36 -11.15 3.00 6.19
C GLY A 36 -11.40 3.72 4.85
N GLN A 37 -10.37 3.83 4.03
CA GLN A 37 -10.42 4.40 2.69
C GLN A 37 -11.39 3.61 1.79
N ALA A 38 -11.26 2.29 1.75
CA ALA A 38 -12.15 1.41 1.00
C ALA A 38 -13.63 1.57 1.43
N ALA A 39 -13.88 1.74 2.73
CA ALA A 39 -15.22 1.97 3.25
C ALA A 39 -15.78 3.34 2.82
N SER A 40 -14.98 4.40 2.92
CA SER A 40 -15.34 5.76 2.53
C SER A 40 -15.63 5.85 1.02
N LEU A 41 -14.80 5.23 0.19
CA LEU A 41 -15.02 5.18 -1.26
C LEU A 41 -16.29 4.41 -1.63
N ARG A 42 -16.61 3.34 -0.91
CA ARG A 42 -17.86 2.60 -1.12
C ARG A 42 -19.06 3.50 -0.87
N GLN A 43 -19.07 4.25 0.22
CA GLN A 43 -20.12 5.22 0.53
C GLN A 43 -20.25 6.28 -0.57
N CYS A 44 -19.13 6.80 -1.09
CA CYS A 44 -19.15 7.73 -2.22
C CYS A 44 -19.80 7.12 -3.48
N ILE A 45 -19.46 5.88 -3.81
CA ILE A 45 -20.01 5.18 -4.98
C ILE A 45 -21.52 4.94 -4.80
N GLU A 46 -21.94 4.51 -3.62
CA GLU A 46 -23.37 4.29 -3.29
C GLU A 46 -24.17 5.59 -3.33
N ALA A 47 -23.61 6.69 -2.83
CA ALA A 47 -24.22 8.02 -2.89
C ALA A 47 -24.43 8.51 -4.33
N LEU A 48 -23.58 8.08 -5.26
CA LEU A 48 -23.73 8.34 -6.70
C LEU A 48 -24.72 7.38 -7.40
N GLY A 49 -25.35 6.46 -6.66
CA GLY A 49 -26.23 5.44 -7.24
C GLY A 49 -25.47 4.29 -7.93
N GLY A 50 -24.17 4.22 -7.74
CA GLY A 50 -23.32 3.15 -8.25
C GLY A 50 -23.29 1.93 -7.34
N SER A 51 -22.65 0.87 -7.81
CA SER A 51 -22.34 -0.33 -7.03
C SER A 51 -20.88 -0.69 -7.20
N VAL A 52 -20.28 -1.18 -6.11
CA VAL A 52 -18.91 -1.70 -6.18
C VAL A 52 -18.93 -3.05 -6.89
N PRO A 53 -18.24 -3.23 -8.02
CA PRO A 53 -18.17 -4.52 -8.68
C PRO A 53 -17.60 -5.57 -7.74
N THR A 54 -18.19 -6.75 -7.70
CA THR A 54 -17.62 -7.89 -6.97
C THR A 54 -16.31 -8.29 -7.63
N ALA A 55 -15.22 -7.92 -6.99
CA ALA A 55 -13.87 -7.83 -7.55
C ALA A 55 -13.17 -9.18 -7.82
N LYS A 56 -13.89 -10.29 -8.04
CA LYS A 56 -13.26 -11.59 -8.26
C LYS A 56 -12.34 -11.66 -9.50
N GLY A 57 -12.58 -10.84 -10.51
CA GLY A 57 -11.82 -10.90 -11.77
C GLY A 57 -10.56 -10.01 -11.82
N LEU A 58 -10.61 -8.83 -11.20
CA LEU A 58 -9.43 -7.92 -11.13
C LEU A 58 -8.40 -8.39 -10.10
N PHE A 59 -8.87 -8.98 -9.01
CA PHE A 59 -8.03 -9.51 -7.94
C PHE A 59 -7.09 -10.61 -8.41
N ALA A 60 -7.56 -11.49 -9.30
CA ALA A 60 -6.77 -12.63 -9.77
C ALA A 60 -5.60 -12.21 -10.66
N SER A 61 -5.72 -11.11 -11.39
CA SER A 61 -4.67 -10.70 -12.35
C SER A 61 -3.51 -9.97 -11.67
N MET A 62 -3.75 -9.26 -10.60
CA MET A 62 -2.71 -8.45 -9.94
C MET A 62 -2.04 -9.17 -8.78
N THR A 63 -2.77 -9.98 -8.02
CA THR A 63 -2.16 -10.94 -7.07
C THR A 63 -1.23 -11.90 -7.82
N ALA A 64 -1.58 -12.31 -9.03
CA ALA A 64 -0.71 -13.10 -9.90
C ALA A 64 0.52 -12.31 -10.36
N ALA A 65 0.41 -11.01 -10.65
CA ALA A 65 1.53 -10.17 -11.06
C ALA A 65 2.50 -9.89 -9.88
N LEU A 66 2.00 -9.67 -8.68
CA LEU A 66 2.81 -9.52 -7.46
C LEU A 66 3.45 -10.84 -7.00
N HIS A 67 2.75 -11.96 -7.13
CA HIS A 67 3.33 -13.28 -6.91
C HIS A 67 4.35 -13.64 -8.01
N ALA A 68 4.11 -13.25 -9.25
CA ALA A 68 5.06 -13.43 -10.35
C ALA A 68 6.31 -12.55 -10.21
N ALA A 69 6.23 -11.42 -9.53
CA ALA A 69 7.40 -10.60 -9.18
C ALA A 69 8.34 -11.29 -8.18
N GLY A 70 7.90 -12.38 -7.53
CA GLY A 70 8.77 -13.33 -6.84
C GLY A 70 9.54 -12.79 -5.63
N THR A 71 9.10 -11.66 -5.03
CA THR A 71 9.82 -11.07 -3.89
C THR A 71 9.92 -12.02 -2.72
N SER A 72 8.89 -12.83 -2.48
CA SER A 72 8.90 -13.82 -1.39
C SER A 72 9.95 -14.93 -1.52
N LEU A 73 10.52 -15.12 -2.70
CA LEU A 73 11.57 -16.11 -2.97
C LEU A 73 12.98 -15.51 -2.93
N MET A 74 13.10 -14.18 -2.79
CA MET A 74 14.39 -13.49 -2.82
C MET A 74 14.98 -13.34 -1.42
N GLU A 75 16.30 -13.41 -1.31
CA GLU A 75 17.02 -13.24 -0.03
C GLU A 75 16.87 -11.81 0.52
N ASP A 76 16.71 -10.81 -0.35
CA ASP A 76 16.48 -9.42 -0.03
C ASP A 76 14.98 -9.01 -0.05
N GLU A 77 14.09 -9.93 0.33
CA GLU A 77 12.63 -9.75 0.30
C GLU A 77 12.17 -8.44 0.94
N VAL A 78 12.68 -8.10 2.12
CA VAL A 78 12.26 -6.88 2.84
C VAL A 78 12.61 -5.61 2.06
N VAL A 79 13.81 -5.54 1.49
CA VAL A 79 14.28 -4.38 0.72
C VAL A 79 13.42 -4.18 -0.53
N LYS A 80 13.19 -5.25 -1.28
CA LYS A 80 12.35 -5.21 -2.50
C LYS A 80 10.89 -4.93 -2.21
N SER A 81 10.36 -5.46 -1.11
CA SER A 81 8.99 -5.21 -0.70
C SER A 81 8.76 -3.74 -0.34
N VAL A 82 9.72 -3.09 0.32
CA VAL A 82 9.66 -1.65 0.61
C VAL A 82 9.67 -0.83 -0.69
N GLY A 83 10.55 -1.15 -1.63
CA GLY A 83 10.60 -0.48 -2.94
C GLY A 83 9.31 -0.63 -3.75
N LEU A 84 8.71 -1.83 -3.76
CA LEU A 84 7.42 -2.06 -4.41
C LEU A 84 6.28 -1.31 -3.73
N SER A 85 6.24 -1.31 -2.38
CA SER A 85 5.25 -0.52 -1.64
C SER A 85 5.37 0.95 -1.97
N PHE A 86 6.58 1.52 -1.96
CA PHE A 86 6.79 2.92 -2.34
C PHE A 86 6.28 3.23 -3.76
N GLY A 87 6.52 2.35 -4.72
CA GLY A 87 6.00 2.49 -6.09
C GLY A 87 4.47 2.44 -6.14
N PHE A 88 3.86 1.58 -5.31
CA PHE A 88 2.41 1.45 -5.22
C PHE A 88 1.77 2.71 -4.62
N GLU A 89 2.26 3.21 -3.49
CA GLU A 89 1.80 4.46 -2.88
C GLU A 89 1.86 5.64 -3.87
N ASN A 90 2.94 5.75 -4.65
CA ASN A 90 3.03 6.81 -5.67
C ASN A 90 1.99 6.67 -6.78
N THR A 91 1.58 5.45 -7.11
CA THR A 91 0.47 5.19 -8.04
C THR A 91 -0.86 5.63 -7.45
N GLU A 92 -1.09 5.35 -6.15
CA GLU A 92 -2.28 5.79 -5.42
C GLU A 92 -2.32 7.31 -5.31
N ILE A 93 -1.23 7.96 -4.96
CA ILE A 93 -1.09 9.42 -4.94
C ILE A 93 -1.50 10.04 -6.29
N ALA A 94 -0.99 9.51 -7.41
CA ALA A 94 -1.33 9.99 -8.73
C ALA A 94 -2.83 9.81 -9.05
N THR A 95 -3.37 8.65 -8.66
CA THR A 95 -4.80 8.31 -8.85
C THR A 95 -5.70 9.22 -8.04
N TYR A 96 -5.42 9.44 -6.75
CA TYR A 96 -6.24 10.30 -5.90
C TYR A 96 -6.17 11.77 -6.28
N ARG A 97 -5.02 12.27 -6.75
CA ARG A 97 -4.93 13.61 -7.35
C ARG A 97 -5.88 13.76 -8.53
N ALA A 98 -5.93 12.78 -9.42
CA ALA A 98 -6.85 12.79 -10.55
C ALA A 98 -8.32 12.72 -10.10
N LEU A 99 -8.65 11.89 -9.09
CA LEU A 99 -10.01 11.76 -8.55
C LEU A 99 -10.48 13.06 -7.88
N VAL A 100 -9.63 13.76 -7.13
CA VAL A 100 -9.95 15.07 -6.53
C VAL A 100 -10.35 16.05 -7.63
N ILE A 101 -9.52 16.22 -8.67
CA ILE A 101 -9.81 17.11 -9.79
C ILE A 101 -11.11 16.72 -10.51
N ALA A 102 -11.32 15.42 -10.73
CA ALA A 102 -12.53 14.92 -11.37
C ALA A 102 -13.80 15.22 -10.55
N ALA A 103 -13.74 15.02 -9.22
CA ALA A 103 -14.85 15.29 -8.31
C ALA A 103 -15.17 16.79 -8.23
N GLU A 104 -14.15 17.66 -8.18
CA GLU A 104 -14.32 19.10 -8.21
C GLU A 104 -15.02 19.56 -9.51
N ARG A 105 -14.59 19.04 -10.66
CA ARG A 105 -15.21 19.33 -11.96
C ARG A 105 -16.64 18.85 -12.08
N ALA A 106 -16.95 17.74 -11.40
CA ALA A 106 -18.30 17.19 -11.32
C ALA A 106 -19.20 17.90 -10.30
N ALA A 107 -18.72 18.95 -9.65
CA ALA A 107 -19.40 19.65 -8.55
C ALA A 107 -19.80 18.69 -7.39
N ALA A 108 -18.93 17.74 -7.06
CA ALA A 108 -19.10 16.75 -5.99
C ALA A 108 -18.09 17.03 -4.85
N PRO A 109 -18.24 18.11 -4.07
CA PRO A 109 -17.25 18.55 -3.08
C PRO A 109 -17.04 17.53 -1.96
N ASP A 110 -18.05 16.79 -1.56
CA ASP A 110 -17.90 15.77 -0.51
C ASP A 110 -17.01 14.62 -0.96
N ILE A 111 -17.11 14.22 -2.24
CA ILE A 111 -16.26 13.19 -2.83
C ILE A 111 -14.82 13.72 -2.99
N ALA A 112 -14.68 14.98 -3.41
CA ALA A 112 -13.36 15.62 -3.49
C ALA A 112 -12.69 15.66 -2.11
N ALA A 113 -13.43 15.96 -1.05
CA ALA A 113 -12.92 15.97 0.32
C ALA A 113 -12.46 14.58 0.77
N VAL A 114 -13.25 13.53 0.53
CA VAL A 114 -12.87 12.14 0.84
C VAL A 114 -11.60 11.73 0.09
N CYS A 115 -11.55 11.95 -1.22
CA CYS A 115 -10.37 11.63 -2.03
C CYS A 115 -9.15 12.45 -1.59
N GLY A 116 -9.35 13.71 -1.18
CA GLY A 116 -8.30 14.58 -0.67
C GLY A 116 -7.72 14.09 0.66
N GLN A 117 -8.55 13.56 1.56
CA GLN A 117 -8.09 12.96 2.80
C GLN A 117 -7.26 11.70 2.52
N ILE A 118 -7.76 10.80 1.69
CA ILE A 118 -7.03 9.58 1.30
C ILE A 118 -5.68 9.95 0.68
N LEU A 119 -5.66 10.92 -0.23
CA LEU A 119 -4.42 11.43 -0.82
C LEU A 119 -3.37 11.82 0.24
N GLN A 120 -3.78 12.44 1.35
CA GLN A 120 -2.83 12.79 2.42
C GLN A 120 -2.31 11.57 3.18
N GLU A 121 -3.12 10.54 3.34
CA GLU A 121 -2.74 9.29 3.98
C GLU A 121 -1.70 8.55 3.13
N GLU A 122 -1.90 8.47 1.79
CA GLU A 122 -0.93 7.87 0.85
C GLU A 122 0.39 8.66 0.79
N ILE A 123 0.31 9.99 0.78
CA ILE A 123 1.51 10.83 0.84
C ILE A 123 2.28 10.59 2.15
N ALA A 124 1.58 10.42 3.28
CA ALA A 124 2.22 10.14 4.55
C ALA A 124 2.90 8.76 4.56
N MET A 125 2.28 7.75 3.95
CA MET A 125 2.88 6.42 3.81
C MET A 125 4.10 6.43 2.89
N ALA A 126 3.99 7.03 1.71
CA ALA A 126 5.09 7.16 0.76
C ALA A 126 6.31 7.86 1.40
N ARG A 127 6.08 8.97 2.09
CA ARG A 127 7.14 9.69 2.81
C ARG A 127 7.76 8.85 3.91
N TRP A 128 6.95 8.12 4.68
CA TRP A 128 7.49 7.25 5.71
C TRP A 128 8.41 6.19 5.13
N LEU A 129 8.02 5.56 4.01
CA LEU A 129 8.85 4.58 3.32
C LEU A 129 10.16 5.20 2.82
N GLU A 130 10.11 6.38 2.21
CA GLU A 130 11.27 7.12 1.73
C GLU A 130 12.23 7.46 2.89
N ASP A 131 11.72 8.04 3.97
CA ASP A 131 12.50 8.47 5.13
C ASP A 131 13.18 7.31 5.87
N HIS A 132 12.61 6.10 5.80
CA HIS A 132 13.11 4.94 6.52
C HIS A 132 13.90 3.95 5.63
N GLN A 133 13.91 4.15 4.32
CA GLN A 133 14.53 3.21 3.38
C GLN A 133 16.00 2.96 3.68
N ASP A 134 16.79 4.01 3.88
CA ASP A 134 18.22 3.88 4.15
C ASP A 134 18.49 3.08 5.43
N GLY A 135 17.73 3.34 6.49
CA GLY A 135 17.81 2.60 7.75
C GLY A 135 17.42 1.13 7.61
N LEU A 136 16.40 0.84 6.80
CA LEU A 136 15.97 -0.54 6.52
C LEU A 136 17.01 -1.31 5.71
N VAL A 137 17.58 -0.68 4.68
CA VAL A 137 18.67 -1.28 3.90
C VAL A 137 19.90 -1.52 4.77
N GLY A 138 20.29 -0.55 5.59
CA GLY A 138 21.40 -0.71 6.55
C GLY A 138 21.17 -1.84 7.55
N ALA A 139 19.95 -1.95 8.09
CA ALA A 139 19.58 -3.03 8.99
C ALA A 139 19.61 -4.40 8.29
N PHE A 140 19.15 -4.46 7.03
CA PHE A 140 19.25 -5.67 6.22
C PHE A 140 20.70 -6.11 6.03
N LEU A 141 21.56 -5.23 5.56
CA LEU A 141 22.98 -5.54 5.30
C LEU A 141 23.71 -5.98 6.59
N ASN A 142 23.50 -5.30 7.70
CA ASN A 142 24.07 -5.68 8.98
C ASN A 142 23.67 -7.10 9.42
N ARG A 143 22.42 -7.49 9.15
CA ARG A 143 21.95 -8.85 9.47
C ARG A 143 22.49 -9.89 8.48
N ASP A 144 22.58 -9.54 7.20
CA ASP A 144 23.09 -10.42 6.14
C ASP A 144 24.57 -10.76 6.36
N GLU A 145 25.34 -9.79 6.84
CA GLU A 145 26.76 -9.96 7.18
C GLU A 145 26.99 -10.67 8.53
N THR A 146 25.92 -10.82 9.36
CA THR A 146 26.05 -11.43 10.69
C THR A 146 25.80 -12.93 10.62
N PRO A 147 26.81 -13.79 10.96
CA PRO A 147 26.66 -15.23 10.94
C PRO A 147 25.47 -15.71 11.78
N GLY A 148 24.56 -16.47 11.18
CA GLY A 148 23.40 -17.05 11.86
C GLY A 148 22.21 -16.10 12.02
N ALA A 149 22.30 -14.83 11.64
CA ALA A 149 21.18 -13.92 11.61
C ALA A 149 20.34 -14.11 10.33
N GLN A 150 19.03 -13.87 10.44
CA GLN A 150 18.14 -13.84 9.28
C GLN A 150 17.88 -12.40 8.87
N ALA A 151 18.32 -12.03 7.66
CA ALA A 151 18.14 -10.70 7.10
C ALA A 151 16.82 -10.57 6.28
N LYS A 152 16.41 -11.63 5.65
CA LYS A 152 15.35 -11.66 4.66
C LYS A 152 14.01 -11.07 5.12
N ARG A 153 13.64 -11.26 6.39
CA ARG A 153 12.31 -10.93 6.91
C ARG A 153 12.31 -10.25 8.25
#